data_32f0e56e708251b48cdbc604d8efe99f
#
_entry.id   32f0e56e708251b48cdbc604d8efe99f
#
_cell.length_a   1.000
_cell.length_b   1.000
_cell.length_c   1.000
_cell.angle_alpha   90.00
_cell.angle_beta   90.00
_cell.angle_gamma   90.00
#
_symmetry.space_group_name_H-M   'P 1'
#
loop_
_entity.id
_entity.type
_entity.pdbx_description
1 polymer ?
#
loop_
_entity_poly.entity_id
_entity_poly.type
_entity_poly.pdbx_seq_one_letter_code
_entity_poly.pdbx_strand_id
1 'polypeptide(L)'
;MRNMRSWDNYACTGTYKNLRETGLFKKNLKYVDFPTMKTLGKNAGEAEKATEAEEGFFTPNAKIDFSKVKVEPLFEETVDFDTFSKSDFRAVKVKDCKAVPKSKKLLQFTLDDGTGTDRTILSGIHAYYEPEELIGKTLIAITNLPPRPMMGIESCGMLLSAVNERNGEEELHLLMVDNHIPAGAKLH
;
A
#
# COMPACT_ATOMS: atom_id res chain seq x y z
N MET A 1 -22.65 -19.76 18.80
CA MET A 1 -21.66 -18.79 19.38
C MET A 1 -20.58 -19.60 20.05
N ARG A 2 -19.44 -19.84 19.42
CA ARG A 2 -18.29 -20.51 20.01
C ARG A 2 -17.44 -19.48 20.76
N ASN A 3 -17.21 -19.77 22.03
CA ASN A 3 -16.60 -18.95 23.07
C ASN A 3 -15.21 -18.48 22.69
N MET A 4 -15.02 -17.17 22.46
CA MET A 4 -13.71 -16.51 22.27
C MET A 4 -12.80 -16.55 23.52
N ARG A 5 -13.26 -17.13 24.65
CA ARG A 5 -12.47 -17.22 25.88
C ARG A 5 -11.32 -18.24 25.85
N SER A 6 -11.21 -19.04 24.78
CA SER A 6 -10.16 -20.05 24.66
C SER A 6 -8.81 -19.49 24.21
N TRP A 7 -8.76 -18.35 23.53
CA TRP A 7 -7.52 -17.77 23.00
C TRP A 7 -6.74 -16.95 24.03
N ASP A 8 -7.44 -16.24 24.93
CA ASP A 8 -6.79 -15.45 25.98
C ASP A 8 -6.07 -16.31 27.03
N ASN A 9 -6.55 -17.54 27.27
CA ASN A 9 -5.89 -18.48 28.16
C ASN A 9 -4.62 -19.11 27.56
N TYR A 10 -4.48 -19.16 26.25
CA TYR A 10 -3.27 -19.69 25.59
C TYR A 10 -2.10 -18.71 25.61
N ALA A 11 -2.38 -17.41 25.60
CA ALA A 11 -1.35 -16.37 25.64
C ALA A 11 -0.71 -16.21 27.03
N CYS A 12 -1.45 -16.50 28.12
CA CYS A 12 -1.02 -16.23 29.49
C CYS A 12 -0.39 -17.41 30.24
N THR A 13 -0.49 -18.65 29.78
CA THR A 13 -0.15 -19.85 30.61
C THR A 13 1.00 -20.70 30.08
N GLY A 14 1.85 -20.19 29.18
CA GLY A 14 3.02 -20.96 28.72
C GLY A 14 2.70 -22.21 27.90
N THR A 15 1.46 -22.41 27.51
CA THR A 15 0.96 -23.59 26.76
C THR A 15 1.50 -23.67 25.32
N TYR A 16 2.19 -22.63 24.84
CA TYR A 16 2.98 -22.69 23.61
C TYR A 16 4.03 -23.80 23.61
N LYS A 17 4.54 -24.18 24.80
CA LYS A 17 5.53 -25.27 24.94
C LYS A 17 4.89 -26.63 24.64
N ASN A 18 3.67 -26.84 25.08
CA ASN A 18 2.96 -28.11 24.87
C ASN A 18 2.45 -28.29 23.42
N LEU A 19 2.08 -27.21 22.72
CA LEU A 19 1.68 -27.26 21.32
C LEU A 19 2.87 -27.59 20.40
N ARG A 20 4.11 -27.24 20.80
CA ARG A 20 5.32 -27.59 20.08
C ARG A 20 5.63 -29.10 20.14
N GLU A 21 5.33 -29.73 21.25
CA GLU A 21 5.55 -31.17 21.48
C GLU A 21 4.52 -32.04 20.78
N THR A 22 3.31 -31.55 20.55
CA THR A 22 2.22 -32.27 19.87
C THR A 22 2.34 -32.34 18.34
N GLY A 23 3.37 -31.71 17.74
CA GLY A 23 3.62 -31.79 16.30
C GLY A 23 2.63 -31.02 15.42
N LEU A 24 1.65 -30.32 15.97
CA LEU A 24 0.62 -29.55 15.22
C LEU A 24 1.19 -28.39 14.42
N PHE A 25 2.40 -27.90 14.72
CA PHE A 25 3.08 -26.82 14.02
C PHE A 25 4.24 -27.28 13.12
N LYS A 26 4.33 -28.54 12.76
CA LYS A 26 5.48 -29.06 11.97
C LYS A 26 5.47 -28.72 10.48
N LYS A 27 4.51 -27.98 9.96
CA LYS A 27 4.50 -27.63 8.53
C LYS A 27 4.47 -26.12 8.34
N ASN A 28 5.60 -25.57 7.89
CA ASN A 28 5.77 -24.29 7.19
C ASN A 28 5.88 -22.97 7.99
N LEU A 29 6.18 -22.99 9.28
CA LEU A 29 6.63 -21.76 9.96
C LEU A 29 8.13 -21.84 10.20
N LYS A 30 8.89 -20.93 9.55
CA LYS A 30 10.25 -20.62 9.98
C LYS A 30 10.15 -20.05 11.39
N TYR A 31 10.56 -20.81 12.38
CA TYR A 31 10.56 -20.41 13.78
C TYR A 31 11.56 -19.26 13.98
N VAL A 32 11.09 -18.13 14.40
CA VAL A 32 11.91 -17.04 14.91
C VAL A 32 12.02 -17.27 16.42
N ASP A 33 13.20 -17.59 16.91
CA ASP A 33 13.45 -17.67 18.36
C ASP A 33 13.36 -16.26 18.95
N PHE A 34 12.29 -15.99 19.68
CA PHE A 34 12.20 -14.79 20.50
C PHE A 34 13.17 -14.92 21.68
N PRO A 35 14.11 -13.99 21.89
CA PRO A 35 14.99 -14.00 23.04
C PRO A 35 14.15 -13.89 24.32
N THR A 36 14.45 -14.77 25.29
CA THR A 36 13.82 -14.69 26.61
C THR A 36 14.23 -13.41 27.34
N MET A 37 13.36 -12.84 28.20
CA MET A 37 13.64 -11.58 28.92
C MET A 37 15.00 -11.53 29.62
N LYS A 38 15.64 -12.67 29.93
CA LYS A 38 16.98 -12.75 30.51
C LYS A 38 18.09 -12.43 29.52
N THR A 39 17.87 -12.58 28.22
CA THR A 39 18.86 -12.27 27.17
C THR A 39 18.77 -10.81 26.72
N LEU A 40 17.62 -10.15 26.88
CA LEU A 40 17.42 -8.73 26.55
C LEU A 40 18.25 -7.78 27.45
N GLY A 41 18.59 -8.18 28.68
CA GLY A 41 19.35 -7.33 29.60
C GLY A 41 20.87 -7.27 29.35
N LYS A 42 21.44 -8.14 28.51
CA LYS A 42 22.88 -8.15 28.24
C LYS A 42 23.31 -7.50 26.93
N ASN A 43 22.41 -7.26 26.01
CA ASN A 43 22.71 -6.73 24.68
C ASN A 43 22.03 -5.38 24.40
N ALA A 44 21.66 -4.63 25.44
CA ALA A 44 21.02 -3.32 25.30
C ALA A 44 21.92 -2.28 24.60
N GLY A 45 23.23 -2.54 24.49
CA GLY A 45 24.16 -1.66 23.78
C GLY A 45 24.35 -1.95 22.29
N GLU A 46 23.95 -3.14 21.81
CA GLU A 46 24.07 -3.52 20.38
C GLU A 46 22.74 -3.42 19.62
N ALA A 47 21.62 -3.31 20.33
CA ALA A 47 20.31 -3.18 19.71
C ALA A 47 20.06 -1.78 19.10
N GLU A 48 20.81 -0.76 19.50
CA GLU A 48 20.70 0.59 18.92
C GLU A 48 21.34 0.75 17.54
N LYS A 49 22.12 -0.23 17.07
CA LYS A 49 22.76 -0.19 15.75
C LYS A 49 22.07 -1.04 14.67
N ALA A 50 20.99 -1.71 15.00
CA ALA A 50 20.30 -2.63 14.08
C ALA A 50 18.89 -2.18 13.67
N THR A 51 18.56 -0.91 13.86
CA THR A 51 17.25 -0.38 13.47
C THR A 51 17.39 0.93 12.69
N GLU A 52 18.22 0.94 11.65
CA GLU A 52 17.77 1.53 10.39
C GLU A 52 16.87 0.46 9.74
N ALA A 53 15.73 0.21 10.38
CA ALA A 53 14.61 -0.48 9.74
C ALA A 53 14.23 0.41 8.58
N GLU A 54 14.30 -0.14 7.37
CA GLU A 54 13.69 0.45 6.18
C GLU A 54 12.38 1.09 6.62
N GLU A 55 12.24 2.41 6.45
CA GLU A 55 10.99 3.11 6.71
C GLU A 55 9.96 2.49 5.78
N GLY A 56 9.31 1.44 6.27
CA GLY A 56 8.29 0.74 5.52
C GLY A 56 7.13 1.68 5.28
N PHE A 57 6.52 1.58 4.13
CA PHE A 57 5.36 2.35 3.67
C PHE A 57 4.23 2.43 4.73
N PHE A 58 4.21 1.54 5.69
CA PHE A 58 3.37 1.56 6.88
C PHE A 58 4.26 1.43 8.11
N THR A 59 4.71 2.56 8.66
CA THR A 59 5.39 2.58 9.95
C THR A 59 4.34 2.90 11.03
N PRO A 60 3.76 1.90 11.70
CA PRO A 60 2.82 2.16 12.78
C PRO A 60 3.57 2.93 13.87
N ASN A 61 2.95 3.97 14.41
CA ASN A 61 3.49 4.85 15.45
C ASN A 61 4.55 5.88 15.01
N ALA A 62 4.81 6.10 13.74
CA ALA A 62 5.58 7.26 13.31
C ALA A 62 4.85 8.54 13.75
N LYS A 63 5.54 9.40 14.50
CA LYS A 63 5.02 10.71 14.85
C LYS A 63 5.29 11.66 13.69
N ILE A 64 4.27 11.86 12.86
CA ILE A 64 4.35 12.78 11.73
C ILE A 64 3.77 14.12 12.14
N ASP A 65 4.52 15.20 11.92
CA ASP A 65 4.04 16.57 12.18
C ASP A 65 3.28 17.11 10.96
N PHE A 66 1.98 17.29 11.12
CA PHE A 66 1.09 17.86 10.12
C PHE A 66 0.79 19.36 10.33
N SER A 67 1.45 20.04 11.28
CA SER A 67 1.15 21.46 11.63
C SER A 67 1.35 22.43 10.47
N LYS A 68 2.20 22.08 9.51
CA LYS A 68 2.51 22.90 8.33
C LYS A 68 1.89 22.37 7.03
N VAL A 69 1.03 21.38 7.13
CA VAL A 69 0.34 20.78 5.97
C VAL A 69 -0.99 21.48 5.76
N LYS A 70 -1.25 21.87 4.52
CA LYS A 70 -2.54 22.37 4.07
C LYS A 70 -3.17 21.35 3.13
N VAL A 71 -4.46 21.11 3.31
CA VAL A 71 -5.27 20.26 2.42
C VAL A 71 -6.41 21.10 1.83
N GLU A 72 -6.89 20.68 0.66
CA GLU A 72 -8.07 21.32 0.07
C GLU A 72 -9.30 21.16 0.99
N PRO A 73 -10.19 22.16 1.06
CA PRO A 73 -11.40 22.05 1.83
C PRO A 73 -12.34 20.99 1.25
N LEU A 74 -13.16 20.39 2.09
CA LEU A 74 -14.16 19.43 1.65
C LEU A 74 -15.21 20.11 0.76
N PHE A 75 -15.71 19.37 -0.23
CA PHE A 75 -16.86 19.80 -1.02
C PHE A 75 -18.11 19.85 -0.14
N GLU A 76 -18.89 20.90 -0.30
CA GLU A 76 -20.18 21.05 0.40
C GLU A 76 -21.31 20.29 -0.30
N GLU A 77 -21.21 20.14 -1.63
CA GLU A 77 -22.21 19.40 -2.42
C GLU A 77 -22.06 17.87 -2.20
N THR A 78 -23.20 17.23 -1.96
CA THR A 78 -23.23 15.77 -1.79
C THR A 78 -23.40 15.07 -3.14
N VAL A 79 -22.71 13.96 -3.32
CA VAL A 79 -22.92 13.06 -4.46
C VAL A 79 -23.89 11.95 -4.01
N ASP A 80 -24.91 11.68 -4.82
CA ASP A 80 -25.83 10.57 -4.55
C ASP A 80 -25.15 9.22 -4.73
N PHE A 81 -25.62 8.23 -3.99
CA PHE A 81 -25.04 6.90 -3.98
C PHE A 81 -25.08 6.20 -5.35
N ASP A 82 -26.14 6.42 -6.13
CA ASP A 82 -26.30 5.78 -7.44
C ASP A 82 -25.27 6.32 -8.44
N THR A 83 -24.91 7.59 -8.36
CA THR A 83 -23.84 8.18 -9.15
C THR A 83 -22.49 7.67 -8.71
N PHE A 84 -22.21 7.66 -7.41
CA PHE A 84 -20.95 7.16 -6.86
C PHE A 84 -20.72 5.67 -7.17
N SER A 85 -21.77 4.85 -7.05
CA SER A 85 -21.69 3.40 -7.24
C SER A 85 -21.39 2.96 -8.69
N LYS A 86 -21.52 3.89 -9.66
CA LYS A 86 -21.10 3.65 -11.05
C LYS A 86 -19.59 3.70 -11.23
N SER A 87 -18.85 4.24 -10.26
CA SER A 87 -17.40 4.27 -10.31
C SER A 87 -16.80 2.92 -9.94
N ASP A 88 -15.91 2.39 -10.76
CA ASP A 88 -15.27 1.10 -10.54
C ASP A 88 -13.81 1.30 -10.10
N PHE A 89 -13.61 1.33 -8.79
CA PHE A 89 -12.29 1.43 -8.18
C PHE A 89 -11.70 0.02 -7.98
N ARG A 90 -10.47 -0.18 -8.45
CA ARG A 90 -9.77 -1.47 -8.38
C ARG A 90 -8.36 -1.31 -7.86
N ALA A 91 -7.89 -2.35 -7.15
CA ALA A 91 -6.48 -2.55 -6.94
C ALA A 91 -5.84 -3.03 -8.25
N VAL A 92 -4.78 -2.35 -8.69
CA VAL A 92 -4.06 -2.66 -9.94
C VAL A 92 -2.58 -2.85 -9.64
N LYS A 93 -1.95 -3.87 -10.25
CA LYS A 93 -0.54 -4.15 -10.03
C LYS A 93 0.31 -3.56 -11.15
N VAL A 94 1.36 -2.83 -10.80
CA VAL A 94 2.29 -2.26 -11.77
C VAL A 94 3.20 -3.35 -12.31
N LYS A 95 3.04 -3.71 -13.60
CA LYS A 95 3.91 -4.65 -14.31
C LYS A 95 5.12 -3.94 -14.92
N ASP A 96 4.90 -2.75 -15.44
CA ASP A 96 5.93 -1.92 -16.05
C ASP A 96 5.56 -0.44 -15.88
N CYS A 97 6.58 0.40 -15.74
CA CYS A 97 6.43 1.86 -15.69
C CYS A 97 7.57 2.51 -16.47
N LYS A 98 7.28 3.51 -17.28
CA LYS A 98 8.29 4.23 -18.04
C LYS A 98 7.92 5.68 -18.29
N ALA A 99 8.94 6.53 -18.41
CA ALA A 99 8.76 7.92 -18.77
C ALA A 99 8.30 8.04 -20.22
N VAL A 100 7.35 8.94 -20.49
CA VAL A 100 6.88 9.23 -21.85
C VAL A 100 7.90 10.13 -22.58
N PRO A 101 8.51 9.69 -23.71
CA PRO A 101 9.67 10.39 -24.31
C PRO A 101 9.44 11.85 -24.67
N LYS A 102 8.21 12.25 -24.90
CA LYS A 102 7.83 13.63 -25.30
C LYS A 102 7.28 14.46 -24.16
N SER A 103 7.30 13.95 -22.92
CA SER A 103 6.77 14.64 -21.76
C SER A 103 7.69 14.47 -20.56
N LYS A 104 8.04 15.59 -19.93
CA LYS A 104 8.81 15.57 -18.66
C LYS A 104 7.94 15.26 -17.43
N LYS A 105 6.62 15.21 -17.60
CA LYS A 105 5.67 15.07 -16.48
C LYS A 105 4.95 13.73 -16.47
N LEU A 106 4.90 13.02 -17.60
CA LEU A 106 4.06 11.84 -17.75
C LEU A 106 4.87 10.56 -17.55
N LEU A 107 4.32 9.67 -16.74
CA LEU A 107 4.67 8.27 -16.68
C LEU A 107 3.59 7.43 -17.36
N GLN A 108 4.01 6.43 -18.13
CA GLN A 108 3.15 5.42 -18.72
C GLN A 108 3.24 4.16 -17.89
N PHE A 109 2.10 3.72 -17.39
CA PHE A 109 1.96 2.49 -16.62
C PHE A 109 1.39 1.37 -17.48
N THR A 110 1.95 0.18 -17.35
CA THR A 110 1.38 -1.09 -17.77
C THR A 110 0.92 -1.84 -16.53
N LEU A 111 -0.39 -2.00 -16.39
CA LEU A 111 -1.04 -2.47 -15.17
C LEU A 111 -1.76 -3.79 -15.41
N ASP A 112 -1.67 -4.69 -14.43
CA ASP A 112 -2.57 -5.82 -14.29
C ASP A 112 -3.78 -5.39 -13.44
N ASP A 113 -4.97 -5.48 -14.00
CA ASP A 113 -6.24 -5.18 -13.34
C ASP A 113 -7.10 -6.43 -13.10
N GLY A 114 -6.51 -7.62 -13.25
CA GLY A 114 -7.18 -8.91 -13.06
C GLY A 114 -8.03 -9.38 -14.23
N THR A 115 -8.10 -8.62 -15.34
CA THR A 115 -8.89 -9.00 -16.54
C THR A 115 -8.15 -9.95 -17.46
N GLY A 116 -6.86 -10.18 -17.23
CA GLY A 116 -5.99 -10.99 -18.11
C GLY A 116 -5.40 -10.22 -19.29
N THR A 117 -5.74 -8.95 -19.47
CA THR A 117 -5.14 -8.03 -20.44
C THR A 117 -4.49 -6.86 -19.74
N ASP A 118 -3.35 -6.42 -20.23
CA ASP A 118 -2.64 -5.30 -19.64
C ASP A 118 -3.38 -3.97 -19.90
N ARG A 119 -3.57 -3.18 -18.87
CA ARG A 119 -4.18 -1.85 -18.93
C ARG A 119 -3.11 -0.79 -19.00
N THR A 120 -3.24 0.16 -19.93
CA THR A 120 -2.36 1.33 -20.00
C THR A 120 -3.01 2.51 -19.32
N ILE A 121 -2.31 3.15 -18.38
CA ILE A 121 -2.71 4.43 -17.77
C ILE A 121 -1.51 5.39 -17.85
N LEU A 122 -1.76 6.65 -18.21
CA LEU A 122 -0.79 7.73 -18.15
C LEU A 122 -1.12 8.62 -16.95
N SER A 123 -0.08 8.99 -16.20
CA SER A 123 -0.21 9.88 -15.04
C SER A 123 0.87 10.94 -15.01
N GLY A 124 0.51 12.16 -14.60
CA GLY A 124 1.41 13.33 -14.58
C GLY A 124 2.29 13.42 -13.34
N ILE A 125 2.86 12.33 -12.90
CA ILE A 125 3.52 12.21 -11.59
C ILE A 125 5.05 12.02 -11.65
N HIS A 126 5.66 12.17 -12.81
CA HIS A 126 7.10 12.00 -13.00
C HIS A 126 7.96 13.02 -12.22
N ALA A 127 7.34 14.10 -11.71
CA ALA A 127 8.05 15.03 -10.83
C ALA A 127 8.19 14.50 -9.38
N TYR A 128 7.43 13.47 -9.02
CA TYR A 128 7.33 12.95 -7.65
C TYR A 128 7.84 11.51 -7.51
N TYR A 129 7.87 10.73 -8.60
CA TYR A 129 8.23 9.32 -8.59
C TYR A 129 9.09 8.95 -9.79
N GLU A 130 10.13 8.15 -9.55
CA GLU A 130 10.85 7.49 -10.62
C GLU A 130 10.16 6.17 -11.03
N PRO A 131 10.20 5.79 -12.32
CA PRO A 131 9.51 4.60 -12.82
C PRO A 131 9.85 3.32 -12.05
N GLU A 132 11.13 3.13 -11.69
CA GLU A 132 11.67 1.94 -11.05
C GLU A 132 11.09 1.70 -9.65
N GLU A 133 10.75 2.79 -8.94
CA GLU A 133 10.17 2.73 -7.59
C GLU A 133 8.75 2.17 -7.57
N LEU A 134 8.06 2.26 -8.71
CA LEU A 134 6.65 1.92 -8.85
C LEU A 134 6.42 0.50 -9.35
N ILE A 135 7.40 -0.12 -10.00
CA ILE A 135 7.28 -1.47 -10.54
C ILE A 135 7.05 -2.48 -9.40
N GLY A 136 6.07 -3.35 -9.58
CA GLY A 136 5.68 -4.36 -8.60
C GLY A 136 4.80 -3.85 -7.45
N LYS A 137 4.53 -2.54 -7.36
CA LYS A 137 3.59 -1.98 -6.37
C LYS A 137 2.15 -2.24 -6.78
N THR A 138 1.27 -2.27 -5.77
CA THR A 138 -0.18 -2.35 -5.98
C THR A 138 -0.78 -0.98 -5.69
N LEU A 139 -1.45 -0.41 -6.68
CA LEU A 139 -2.04 0.93 -6.66
C LEU A 139 -3.56 0.86 -6.71
N ILE A 140 -4.22 1.99 -6.46
CA ILE A 140 -5.65 2.13 -6.65
C ILE A 140 -5.92 2.93 -7.94
N ALA A 141 -6.80 2.41 -8.78
CA ALA A 141 -7.23 3.06 -10.01
C ALA A 141 -8.74 3.03 -10.16
N ILE A 142 -9.30 4.07 -10.81
CA ILE A 142 -10.63 3.99 -11.39
C ILE A 142 -10.49 3.45 -12.81
N THR A 143 -11.18 2.34 -13.10
CA THR A 143 -10.96 1.53 -14.30
C THR A 143 -11.99 1.72 -15.39
N ASN A 144 -13.17 2.26 -15.05
CA ASN A 144 -14.29 2.42 -15.98
C ASN A 144 -14.45 3.84 -16.55
N LEU A 145 -13.35 4.60 -16.62
CA LEU A 145 -13.32 5.84 -17.36
C LEU A 145 -13.18 5.58 -18.86
N PRO A 146 -13.78 6.42 -19.73
CA PRO A 146 -13.57 6.31 -21.17
C PRO A 146 -12.09 6.51 -21.52
N PRO A 147 -11.54 5.78 -22.52
CA PRO A 147 -10.19 5.97 -22.97
C PRO A 147 -9.92 7.41 -23.39
N ARG A 148 -8.79 7.98 -22.96
CA ARG A 148 -8.37 9.32 -23.27
C ARG A 148 -7.02 9.31 -24.00
N PRO A 149 -6.93 9.85 -25.22
CA PRO A 149 -5.65 9.96 -25.91
C PRO A 149 -4.77 11.04 -25.26
N MET A 150 -3.55 10.68 -24.89
CA MET A 150 -2.55 11.56 -24.31
C MET A 150 -1.21 11.30 -24.98
N MET A 151 -0.62 12.31 -25.65
CA MET A 151 0.66 12.19 -26.37
C MET A 151 0.72 11.03 -27.38
N GLY A 152 -0.43 10.67 -27.97
CA GLY A 152 -0.55 9.57 -28.94
C GLY A 152 -0.70 8.17 -28.30
N ILE A 153 -0.87 8.08 -26.99
CA ILE A 153 -1.10 6.86 -26.24
C ILE A 153 -2.49 6.95 -25.60
N GLU A 154 -3.28 5.88 -25.67
CA GLU A 154 -4.57 5.83 -24.98
C GLU A 154 -4.38 5.51 -23.49
N SER A 155 -4.90 6.37 -22.62
CA SER A 155 -4.98 6.16 -21.18
C SER A 155 -6.37 5.63 -20.82
N CYS A 156 -6.41 4.41 -20.28
CA CYS A 156 -7.67 3.69 -19.99
C CYS A 156 -7.94 3.65 -18.48
N GLY A 157 -8.23 4.78 -17.89
CA GLY A 157 -8.47 4.93 -16.46
C GLY A 157 -7.61 6.03 -15.82
N MET A 158 -7.62 6.10 -14.49
CA MET A 158 -6.86 7.07 -13.73
C MET A 158 -6.35 6.46 -12.41
N LEU A 159 -5.09 6.67 -12.09
CA LEU A 159 -4.53 6.35 -10.78
C LEU A 159 -4.99 7.37 -9.75
N LEU A 160 -5.25 6.91 -8.53
CA LEU A 160 -5.62 7.78 -7.42
C LEU A 160 -4.39 8.23 -6.66
N SER A 161 -4.36 9.50 -6.32
CA SER A 161 -3.34 10.11 -5.48
C SER A 161 -3.96 11.08 -4.50
N ALA A 162 -3.32 11.23 -3.34
CA ALA A 162 -3.60 12.32 -2.40
C ALA A 162 -2.64 13.48 -2.69
N VAL A 163 -3.16 14.69 -2.66
CA VAL A 163 -2.38 15.91 -2.87
C VAL A 163 -2.53 16.81 -1.65
N ASN A 164 -1.44 17.35 -1.18
CA ASN A 164 -1.40 18.33 -0.11
C ASN A 164 -0.28 19.36 -0.37
N GLU A 165 -0.32 20.47 0.33
CA GLU A 165 0.75 21.47 0.31
C GLU A 165 1.52 21.44 1.63
N ARG A 166 2.83 21.38 1.58
CA ARG A 166 3.70 21.52 2.76
C ARG A 166 4.72 22.63 2.54
N ASN A 167 4.74 23.62 3.42
CA ASN A 167 5.63 24.79 3.32
C ASN A 167 5.51 25.59 2.01
N GLY A 168 4.38 25.54 1.32
CA GLY A 168 4.16 26.20 0.03
C GLY A 168 4.53 25.39 -1.19
N GLU A 169 4.94 24.12 -1.00
CA GLU A 169 5.23 23.17 -2.08
C GLU A 169 4.15 22.08 -2.13
N GLU A 170 3.75 21.71 -3.33
CA GLU A 170 2.79 20.63 -3.57
C GLU A 170 3.48 19.28 -3.37
N GLU A 171 2.87 18.42 -2.54
CA GLU A 171 3.24 17.03 -2.36
C GLU A 171 2.15 16.13 -2.95
N LEU A 172 2.54 15.14 -3.71
CA LEU A 172 1.63 14.14 -4.27
C LEU A 172 2.03 12.75 -3.81
N HIS A 173 1.04 12.03 -3.27
CA HIS A 173 1.21 10.67 -2.77
C HIS A 173 0.27 9.72 -3.52
N LEU A 174 0.82 8.77 -4.28
CA LEU A 174 0.04 7.69 -4.89
C LEU A 174 -0.60 6.83 -3.81
N LEU A 175 -1.86 6.49 -3.99
CA LEU A 175 -2.54 5.55 -3.09
C LEU A 175 -2.07 4.13 -3.39
N MET A 176 -1.10 3.69 -2.60
CA MET A 176 -0.57 2.32 -2.64
C MET A 176 -1.24 1.47 -1.58
N VAL A 177 -1.44 0.20 -1.89
CA VAL A 177 -2.01 -0.79 -0.96
C VAL A 177 -1.07 -1.98 -0.83
N ASP A 178 -1.34 -2.83 0.15
CA ASP A 178 -0.53 -4.02 0.39
C ASP A 178 -0.46 -4.91 -0.86
N ASN A 179 0.73 -5.39 -1.21
CA ASN A 179 0.97 -6.25 -2.36
C ASN A 179 0.32 -7.64 -2.25
N HIS A 180 -0.22 -8.01 -1.07
CA HIS A 180 -1.04 -9.21 -0.89
C HIS A 180 -2.47 -9.05 -1.46
N ILE A 181 -2.90 -7.82 -1.73
CA ILE A 181 -4.18 -7.57 -2.39
C ILE A 181 -4.04 -7.97 -3.86
N PRO A 182 -4.88 -8.90 -4.36
CA PRO A 182 -4.79 -9.35 -5.74
C PRO A 182 -5.18 -8.23 -6.72
N ALA A 183 -4.56 -8.23 -7.90
CA ALA A 183 -4.97 -7.39 -9.00
C ALA A 183 -6.45 -7.62 -9.35
N GLY A 184 -7.18 -6.56 -9.61
CA GLY A 184 -8.61 -6.59 -9.90
C GLY A 184 -9.53 -6.59 -8.68
N ALA A 185 -8.99 -6.64 -7.46
CA ALA A 185 -9.81 -6.53 -6.25
C ALA A 185 -10.58 -5.20 -6.26
N LYS A 186 -11.92 -5.30 -6.11
CA LYS A 186 -12.80 -4.12 -6.10
C LYS A 186 -12.76 -3.44 -4.74
N LEU A 187 -12.73 -2.11 -4.76
CA LEU A 187 -12.88 -1.28 -3.56
C LEU A 187 -14.35 -0.90 -3.40
N HIS A 188 -14.81 -0.90 -2.15
CA HIS A 188 -16.19 -0.59 -1.75
C HIS A 188 -16.22 0.55 -0.75
#